data_1c300792e2827b1524e1a0f539ed1474
#
_entry.id   1c300792e2827b1524e1a0f539ed1474
#
_cell.length_a   1.000
_cell.length_b   1.000
_cell.length_c   1.000
_cell.angle_alpha   90.00
_cell.angle_beta   90.00
_cell.angle_gamma   90.00
#
_symmetry.space_group_name_H-M   'P 1'
#
loop_
_entity.id
_entity.type
_entity.pdbx_description
1 polymer ?
#
loop_
_entity_poly.entity_id
_entity_poly.type
_entity_poly.pdbx_seq_one_letter_code
_entity_poly.pdbx_strand_id
1 'polypeptide(L)'
;SILGLFVAVLVVSSVISIFILTRWLSSGMKKSLNQLSEGVRQVQDGNLSYRIGSKKKDELGKACQEFDEMTEYLENSVREREKYEEAKKQLLAGISHDLRTPLTSIKAYVEGLRDGIANTEEKKRRYYDAIRTRTEDLAELIDNLSLFSRFDRGEYHYSMERIDFGGFVNSFFKEHEIEFKNNRLSLVKT
;
A
#
# COMPACT_ATOMS: atom_id res chain seq x y z
N SER A 1 -33.55 -29.03 -67.95
CA SER A 1 -34.88 -28.65 -67.53
C SER A 1 -34.78 -27.36 -66.67
N ILE A 2 -35.76 -26.48 -66.77
CA ILE A 2 -35.82 -25.19 -66.05
C ILE A 2 -35.73 -25.40 -64.50
N LEU A 3 -36.31 -26.49 -64.03
CA LEU A 3 -36.25 -26.88 -62.61
C LEU A 3 -34.80 -27.14 -62.08
N GLY A 4 -33.98 -27.82 -62.93
CA GLY A 4 -32.56 -28.10 -62.59
C GLY A 4 -31.72 -26.83 -62.51
N LEU A 5 -31.97 -25.87 -63.42
CA LEU A 5 -31.27 -24.57 -63.36
C LEU A 5 -31.66 -23.75 -62.07
N PHE A 6 -32.94 -23.80 -61.75
CA PHE A 6 -33.42 -23.10 -60.50
C PHE A 6 -32.85 -23.70 -59.26
N VAL A 7 -32.77 -25.00 -59.09
CA VAL A 7 -32.12 -25.69 -57.98
C VAL A 7 -30.63 -25.34 -57.90
N ALA A 8 -29.93 -25.35 -59.03
CA ALA A 8 -28.48 -24.99 -59.05
C ALA A 8 -28.23 -23.56 -58.59
N VAL A 9 -29.04 -22.58 -58.98
CA VAL A 9 -28.96 -21.19 -58.54
C VAL A 9 -29.20 -21.07 -57.05
N LEU A 10 -30.17 -21.78 -56.47
CA LEU A 10 -30.43 -21.78 -55.04
C LEU A 10 -29.26 -22.38 -54.25
N VAL A 11 -28.68 -23.46 -54.69
CA VAL A 11 -27.52 -24.08 -54.06
C VAL A 11 -26.30 -23.13 -54.09
N VAL A 12 -26.01 -22.55 -55.24
CA VAL A 12 -24.88 -21.60 -55.37
C VAL A 12 -25.08 -20.37 -54.50
N SER A 13 -26.28 -19.79 -54.45
CA SER A 13 -26.58 -18.62 -53.60
C SER A 13 -26.45 -18.95 -52.13
N SER A 14 -26.89 -20.14 -51.66
CA SER A 14 -26.75 -20.55 -50.26
C SER A 14 -25.27 -20.77 -49.88
N VAL A 15 -24.47 -21.37 -50.73
CA VAL A 15 -23.02 -21.56 -50.49
C VAL A 15 -22.29 -20.20 -50.39
N ILE A 16 -22.60 -19.28 -51.31
CA ILE A 16 -22.02 -17.93 -51.27
C ILE A 16 -22.43 -17.20 -49.99
N SER A 17 -23.70 -17.28 -49.58
CA SER A 17 -24.20 -16.65 -48.37
C SER A 17 -23.51 -17.22 -47.13
N ILE A 18 -23.39 -18.55 -47.03
CA ILE A 18 -22.68 -19.20 -45.89
C ILE A 18 -21.21 -18.77 -45.86
N PHE A 19 -20.55 -18.72 -47.02
CA PHE A 19 -19.14 -18.30 -47.09
C PHE A 19 -18.94 -16.86 -46.62
N ILE A 20 -19.77 -15.92 -47.06
CA ILE A 20 -19.74 -14.53 -46.65
C ILE A 20 -19.96 -14.40 -45.14
N LEU A 21 -21.00 -15.07 -44.61
CA LEU A 21 -21.35 -15.03 -43.19
C LEU A 21 -20.22 -15.59 -42.32
N THR A 22 -19.65 -16.74 -42.70
CA THR A 22 -18.54 -17.37 -41.98
C THR A 22 -17.29 -16.48 -41.97
N ARG A 23 -16.98 -15.85 -43.11
CA ARG A 23 -15.83 -14.94 -43.19
C ARG A 23 -16.03 -13.68 -42.37
N TRP A 24 -17.24 -13.11 -42.35
CA TRP A 24 -17.58 -11.93 -41.56
C TRP A 24 -17.52 -12.23 -40.04
N LEU A 25 -18.09 -13.35 -39.60
CA LEU A 25 -18.06 -13.80 -38.22
C LEU A 25 -16.63 -14.09 -37.75
N SER A 26 -15.84 -14.81 -38.52
CA SER A 26 -14.44 -15.15 -38.20
C SER A 26 -13.54 -13.93 -38.11
N SER A 27 -13.76 -12.89 -38.93
CA SER A 27 -12.95 -11.67 -38.87
C SER A 27 -13.16 -10.87 -37.60
N GLY A 28 -14.40 -10.80 -37.13
CA GLY A 28 -14.75 -10.13 -35.86
C GLY A 28 -14.14 -10.83 -34.64
N MET A 29 -14.16 -12.16 -34.61
CA MET A 29 -13.55 -12.97 -33.55
C MET A 29 -12.02 -12.83 -33.53
N LYS A 30 -11.35 -12.94 -34.68
CA LYS A 30 -9.90 -12.80 -34.80
C LYS A 30 -9.41 -11.47 -34.28
N LYS A 31 -10.12 -10.37 -34.55
CA LYS A 31 -9.75 -9.04 -34.07
C LYS A 31 -9.78 -8.97 -32.53
N SER A 32 -10.82 -9.48 -31.89
CA SER A 32 -10.94 -9.43 -30.42
C SER A 32 -9.92 -10.34 -29.75
N LEU A 33 -9.64 -11.53 -30.29
CA LEU A 33 -8.61 -12.42 -29.79
C LEU A 33 -7.20 -11.81 -29.93
N ASN A 34 -6.91 -11.13 -31.04
CA ASN A 34 -5.65 -10.44 -31.21
C ASN A 34 -5.48 -9.27 -30.20
N GLN A 35 -6.56 -8.52 -29.94
CA GLN A 35 -6.54 -7.45 -28.93
C GLN A 35 -6.29 -8.01 -27.52
N LEU A 36 -6.94 -9.12 -27.17
CA LEU A 36 -6.72 -9.79 -25.90
C LEU A 36 -5.28 -10.32 -25.76
N SER A 37 -4.77 -10.96 -26.83
CA SER A 37 -3.39 -11.44 -26.88
C SER A 37 -2.37 -10.31 -26.73
N GLU A 38 -2.60 -9.18 -27.40
CA GLU A 38 -1.75 -7.99 -27.27
C GLU A 38 -1.85 -7.42 -25.85
N GLY A 39 -3.06 -7.34 -25.26
CA GLY A 39 -3.24 -6.92 -23.88
C GLY A 39 -2.44 -7.76 -22.90
N VAL A 40 -2.50 -9.09 -23.03
CA VAL A 40 -1.72 -10.01 -22.19
C VAL A 40 -0.22 -9.73 -22.32
N ARG A 41 0.26 -9.50 -23.54
CA ARG A 41 1.66 -9.17 -23.78
C ARG A 41 2.07 -7.86 -23.13
N GLN A 42 1.24 -6.82 -23.24
CA GLN A 42 1.49 -5.54 -22.58
C GLN A 42 1.62 -5.69 -21.07
N VAL A 43 0.76 -6.49 -20.46
CA VAL A 43 0.83 -6.78 -19.01
C VAL A 43 2.10 -7.56 -18.65
N GLN A 44 2.49 -8.54 -19.46
CA GLN A 44 3.75 -9.28 -19.27
C GLN A 44 4.99 -8.36 -19.35
N ASP A 45 4.95 -7.37 -20.25
CA ASP A 45 6.00 -6.36 -20.41
C ASP A 45 5.95 -5.27 -19.30
N GLY A 46 5.02 -5.38 -18.33
CA GLY A 46 4.89 -4.48 -17.19
C GLY A 46 3.99 -3.26 -17.44
N ASN A 47 3.36 -3.15 -18.62
CA ASN A 47 2.43 -2.06 -18.91
C ASN A 47 1.03 -2.35 -18.36
N LEU A 48 0.86 -2.16 -17.04
CA LEU A 48 -0.40 -2.42 -16.36
C LEU A 48 -1.48 -1.36 -16.64
N SER A 49 -1.12 -0.22 -17.23
CA SER A 49 -2.08 0.82 -17.62
C SER A 49 -2.75 0.57 -18.97
N TYR A 50 -2.32 -0.47 -19.70
CA TYR A 50 -2.95 -0.84 -20.96
C TYR A 50 -4.39 -1.29 -20.73
N ARG A 51 -5.32 -0.82 -21.59
CA ARG A 51 -6.72 -1.21 -21.60
C ARG A 51 -7.13 -1.53 -23.03
N ILE A 52 -7.86 -2.63 -23.22
CA ILE A 52 -8.38 -3.02 -24.52
C ILE A 52 -9.52 -2.09 -24.95
N GLY A 53 -10.36 -1.67 -23.99
CA GLY A 53 -11.43 -0.71 -24.22
C GLY A 53 -12.50 -1.22 -25.19
N SER A 54 -12.83 -2.50 -25.18
CA SER A 54 -13.81 -3.09 -26.08
C SER A 54 -15.21 -2.57 -25.83
N LYS A 55 -15.87 -2.11 -26.90
CA LYS A 55 -17.28 -1.68 -26.87
C LYS A 55 -18.26 -2.76 -27.34
N LYS A 56 -17.78 -3.97 -27.62
CA LYS A 56 -18.63 -5.09 -28.06
C LYS A 56 -19.48 -5.59 -26.88
N LYS A 57 -20.70 -6.05 -27.21
CA LYS A 57 -21.64 -6.61 -26.25
C LYS A 57 -21.76 -8.14 -26.34
N ASP A 58 -20.82 -8.78 -27.05
CA ASP A 58 -20.73 -10.23 -27.18
C ASP A 58 -19.80 -10.82 -26.08
N GLU A 59 -19.66 -12.15 -26.04
CA GLU A 59 -18.85 -12.89 -25.07
C GLU A 59 -17.38 -12.46 -25.12
N LEU A 60 -16.88 -12.12 -26.31
CA LEU A 60 -15.51 -11.62 -26.47
C LEU A 60 -15.35 -10.19 -25.96
N GLY A 61 -16.38 -9.37 -26.12
CA GLY A 61 -16.42 -8.04 -25.53
C GLY A 61 -16.40 -8.09 -24.00
N LYS A 62 -17.15 -9.04 -23.42
CA LYS A 62 -17.15 -9.31 -21.98
C LYS A 62 -15.77 -9.77 -21.48
N ALA A 63 -15.14 -10.71 -22.20
CA ALA A 63 -13.78 -11.16 -21.85
C ALA A 63 -12.75 -10.02 -21.88
N CYS A 64 -12.87 -9.08 -22.84
CA CYS A 64 -12.01 -7.89 -22.87
C CYS A 64 -12.28 -6.95 -21.70
N GLN A 65 -13.51 -6.79 -21.25
CA GLN A 65 -13.85 -5.98 -20.06
C GLN A 65 -13.31 -6.61 -18.77
N GLU A 66 -13.50 -7.93 -18.60
CA GLU A 66 -12.95 -8.68 -17.47
C GLU A 66 -11.41 -8.59 -17.42
N PHE A 67 -10.76 -8.58 -18.60
CA PHE A 67 -9.32 -8.33 -18.71
C PHE A 67 -8.97 -6.91 -18.23
N ASP A 68 -9.70 -5.89 -18.67
CA ASP A 68 -9.47 -4.49 -18.28
C ASP A 68 -9.66 -4.30 -16.76
N GLU A 69 -10.68 -4.91 -16.16
CA GLU A 69 -10.91 -4.91 -14.69
C GLU A 69 -9.77 -5.61 -13.94
N MET A 70 -9.31 -6.75 -14.44
CA MET A 70 -8.17 -7.47 -13.86
C MET A 70 -6.89 -6.62 -13.91
N THR A 71 -6.61 -5.96 -15.04
CA THR A 71 -5.42 -5.11 -15.15
C THR A 71 -5.50 -3.88 -14.29
N GLU A 72 -6.67 -3.29 -14.10
CA GLU A 72 -6.90 -2.19 -13.15
C GLU A 72 -6.63 -2.63 -11.70
N TYR A 73 -7.14 -3.80 -11.32
CA TYR A 73 -6.88 -4.36 -10.00
C TYR A 73 -5.38 -4.60 -9.77
N LEU A 74 -4.67 -5.16 -10.76
CA LEU A 74 -3.22 -5.38 -10.68
C LEU A 74 -2.45 -4.06 -10.58
N GLU A 75 -2.79 -3.06 -11.39
CA GLU A 75 -2.18 -1.74 -11.36
C GLU A 75 -2.33 -1.09 -9.98
N ASN A 76 -3.53 -1.13 -9.41
CA ASN A 76 -3.80 -0.59 -8.08
C ASN A 76 -3.03 -1.35 -6.99
N SER A 77 -2.98 -2.69 -7.07
CA SER A 77 -2.25 -3.53 -6.11
C SER A 77 -0.74 -3.26 -6.14
N VAL A 78 -0.16 -3.07 -7.31
CA VAL A 78 1.27 -2.71 -7.47
C VAL A 78 1.52 -1.32 -6.90
N ARG A 79 0.66 -0.34 -7.20
CA ARG A 79 0.77 1.03 -6.70
C ARG A 79 0.65 1.12 -5.18
N GLU A 80 -0.26 0.35 -4.58
CA GLU A 80 -0.37 0.27 -3.12
C GLU A 80 0.88 -0.33 -2.48
N ARG A 81 1.41 -1.39 -3.10
CA ARG A 81 2.67 -2.00 -2.64
C ARG A 81 3.84 -1.04 -2.72
N GLU A 82 3.98 -0.29 -3.81
CA GLU A 82 5.04 0.72 -3.97
C GLU A 82 4.93 1.82 -2.90
N LYS A 83 3.72 2.32 -2.61
CA LYS A 83 3.49 3.28 -1.53
C LYS A 83 3.88 2.72 -0.16
N TYR A 84 3.53 1.46 0.09
CA TYR A 84 3.88 0.80 1.33
C TYR A 84 5.40 0.66 1.50
N GLU A 85 6.11 0.21 0.46
CA GLU A 85 7.57 0.08 0.47
C GLU A 85 8.27 1.44 0.65
N GLU A 86 7.76 2.50 0.02
CA GLU A 86 8.30 3.84 0.20
C GLU A 86 8.07 4.37 1.62
N ALA A 87 6.87 4.21 2.16
CA ALA A 87 6.56 4.57 3.55
C ALA A 87 7.45 3.82 4.54
N LYS A 88 7.71 2.52 4.29
CA LYS A 88 8.61 1.69 5.08
C LYS A 88 10.05 2.20 5.05
N LYS A 89 10.56 2.59 3.88
CA LYS A 89 11.91 3.19 3.74
C LYS A 89 12.02 4.51 4.52
N GLN A 90 11.01 5.37 4.39
CA GLN A 90 10.97 6.65 5.11
C GLN A 90 10.93 6.45 6.62
N LEU A 91 10.13 5.49 7.11
CA LEU A 91 10.07 5.13 8.51
C LEU A 91 11.45 4.67 9.03
N LEU A 92 12.11 3.76 8.32
CA LEU A 92 13.43 3.26 8.73
C LEU A 92 14.50 4.37 8.73
N ALA A 93 14.44 5.30 7.78
CA ALA A 93 15.33 6.46 7.75
C ALA A 93 15.06 7.39 8.94
N GLY A 94 13.79 7.66 9.26
CA GLY A 94 13.38 8.44 10.43
C GLY A 94 13.86 7.82 11.74
N ILE A 95 13.63 6.53 11.94
CA ILE A 95 14.09 5.80 13.14
C ILE A 95 15.61 5.89 13.28
N SER A 96 16.36 5.73 12.19
CA SER A 96 17.83 5.83 12.23
C SER A 96 18.31 7.22 12.67
N HIS A 97 17.61 8.28 12.25
CA HIS A 97 17.88 9.64 12.68
C HIS A 97 17.54 9.81 14.16
N ASP A 98 16.39 9.34 14.60
CA ASP A 98 15.88 9.52 15.96
C ASP A 98 16.66 8.70 17.00
N LEU A 99 17.24 7.57 16.61
CA LEU A 99 18.21 6.82 17.44
C LEU A 99 19.57 7.53 17.54
N ARG A 100 20.02 8.20 16.48
CA ARG A 100 21.33 8.88 16.46
C ARG A 100 21.39 10.06 17.41
N THR A 101 20.30 10.80 17.54
CA THR A 101 20.23 12.02 18.38
C THR A 101 20.49 11.72 19.85
N PRO A 102 19.74 10.83 20.55
CA PRO A 102 20.01 10.50 21.96
C PRO A 102 21.38 9.81 22.12
N LEU A 103 21.81 8.97 21.18
CA LEU A 103 23.09 8.31 21.23
C LEU A 103 24.25 9.32 21.19
N THR A 104 24.18 10.34 20.32
CA THR A 104 25.18 11.42 20.25
C THR A 104 25.21 12.21 21.54
N SER A 105 24.05 12.48 22.17
CA SER A 105 23.97 13.15 23.44
C SER A 105 24.60 12.33 24.57
N ILE A 106 24.31 11.03 24.66
CA ILE A 106 24.93 10.12 25.64
C ILE A 106 26.45 10.16 25.46
N LYS A 107 26.95 10.03 24.23
CA LYS A 107 28.38 10.07 23.94
C LYS A 107 29.02 11.37 24.43
N ALA A 108 28.42 12.52 24.16
CA ALA A 108 28.92 13.82 24.59
C ALA A 108 28.98 13.94 26.13
N TYR A 109 27.97 13.48 26.85
CA TYR A 109 27.99 13.47 28.32
C TYR A 109 29.04 12.54 28.88
N VAL A 110 29.22 11.35 28.31
CA VAL A 110 30.27 10.41 28.72
C VAL A 110 31.66 11.00 28.48
N GLU A 111 31.90 11.63 27.33
CA GLU A 111 33.15 12.33 27.03
C GLU A 111 33.41 13.48 28.00
N GLY A 112 32.39 14.27 28.33
CA GLY A 112 32.48 15.35 29.29
C GLY A 112 32.79 14.88 30.73
N LEU A 113 32.29 13.70 31.13
CA LEU A 113 32.66 13.06 32.39
C LEU A 113 34.13 12.59 32.37
N ARG A 114 34.55 11.92 31.27
CA ARG A 114 35.92 11.41 31.10
C ARG A 114 36.97 12.52 31.07
N ASP A 115 36.64 13.60 30.38
CA ASP A 115 37.60 14.71 30.14
C ASP A 115 37.58 15.72 31.33
N GLY A 116 36.84 15.43 32.40
CA GLY A 116 36.82 16.24 33.60
C GLY A 116 36.02 17.56 33.48
N ILE A 117 35.24 17.73 32.42
CA ILE A 117 34.37 18.90 32.22
C ILE A 117 33.32 18.99 33.37
N ALA A 118 32.79 17.84 33.76
CA ALA A 118 31.94 17.71 34.95
C ALA A 118 32.80 17.64 36.21
N ASN A 119 33.37 18.76 36.60
CA ASN A 119 34.35 18.88 37.68
C ASN A 119 33.77 19.05 39.10
N THR A 120 32.46 19.06 39.23
CA THR A 120 31.75 19.10 40.54
C THR A 120 30.79 17.93 40.66
N GLU A 121 30.52 17.48 41.86
CA GLU A 121 29.56 16.38 42.08
C GLU A 121 28.14 16.71 41.59
N GLU A 122 27.75 17.98 41.66
CA GLU A 122 26.46 18.43 41.10
C GLU A 122 26.43 18.30 39.57
N LYS A 123 27.52 18.71 38.88
CA LYS A 123 27.63 18.55 37.40
C LYS A 123 27.69 17.08 36.99
N LYS A 124 28.42 16.25 37.73
CA LYS A 124 28.46 14.80 37.47
C LYS A 124 27.08 14.21 37.59
N ARG A 125 26.34 14.54 38.62
CA ARG A 125 24.97 14.06 38.83
C ARG A 125 24.05 14.46 37.69
N ARG A 126 24.09 15.73 37.25
CA ARG A 126 23.32 16.19 36.08
C ARG A 126 23.66 15.41 34.81
N TYR A 127 24.94 15.08 34.57
CA TYR A 127 25.36 14.31 33.43
C TYR A 127 24.87 12.86 33.51
N TYR A 128 24.94 12.23 34.68
CA TYR A 128 24.38 10.88 34.85
C TYR A 128 22.85 10.86 34.67
N ASP A 129 22.15 11.84 35.20
CA ASP A 129 20.69 11.94 35.01
C ASP A 129 20.34 12.14 33.53
N ALA A 130 21.09 12.98 32.83
CA ALA A 130 20.91 13.17 31.38
C ALA A 130 21.17 11.89 30.57
N ILE A 131 22.23 11.15 30.89
CA ILE A 131 22.55 9.86 30.25
C ILE A 131 21.39 8.88 30.49
N ARG A 132 20.92 8.78 31.75
CA ARG A 132 19.79 7.89 32.10
C ARG A 132 18.55 8.21 31.28
N THR A 133 18.13 9.48 31.25
CA THR A 133 16.96 9.91 30.48
C THR A 133 17.10 9.56 28.99
N ARG A 134 18.27 9.83 28.38
CA ARG A 134 18.49 9.50 26.96
C ARG A 134 18.54 8.01 26.69
N THR A 135 18.92 7.20 27.67
CA THR A 135 18.88 5.74 27.56
C THR A 135 17.43 5.22 27.66
N GLU A 136 16.62 5.83 28.52
CA GLU A 136 15.18 5.54 28.62
C GLU A 136 14.47 5.91 27.30
N ASP A 137 14.75 7.10 26.72
CA ASP A 137 14.24 7.52 25.40
C ASP A 137 14.59 6.49 24.32
N LEU A 138 15.85 5.98 24.30
CA LEU A 138 16.30 4.95 23.35
C LEU A 138 15.56 3.62 23.51
N ALA A 139 15.33 3.19 24.76
CA ALA A 139 14.61 1.96 25.04
C ALA A 139 13.17 2.03 24.49
N GLU A 140 12.48 3.14 24.71
CA GLU A 140 11.13 3.36 24.17
C GLU A 140 11.10 3.32 22.64
N LEU A 141 12.08 3.95 21.96
CA LEU A 141 12.18 3.89 20.50
C LEU A 141 12.40 2.46 19.98
N ILE A 142 13.21 1.66 20.67
CA ILE A 142 13.46 0.25 20.33
C ILE A 142 12.20 -0.60 20.53
N ASP A 143 11.46 -0.36 21.61
CA ASP A 143 10.21 -1.07 21.88
C ASP A 143 9.15 -0.77 20.81
N ASN A 144 9.02 0.51 20.42
CA ASN A 144 8.14 0.94 19.33
C ASN A 144 8.54 0.30 17.98
N LEU A 145 9.83 0.21 17.67
CA LEU A 145 10.33 -0.46 16.48
C LEU A 145 10.05 -1.97 16.50
N SER A 146 10.22 -2.59 17.67
CA SER A 146 9.91 -4.02 17.85
C SER A 146 8.42 -4.29 17.63
N LEU A 147 7.56 -3.44 18.18
CA LEU A 147 6.11 -3.51 17.98
C LEU A 147 5.76 -3.37 16.50
N PHE A 148 6.30 -2.36 15.81
CA PHE A 148 6.12 -2.17 14.36
C PHE A 148 6.56 -3.41 13.57
N SER A 149 7.74 -3.97 13.89
CA SER A 149 8.24 -5.19 13.23
C SER A 149 7.31 -6.39 13.39
N ARG A 150 6.66 -6.54 14.54
CA ARG A 150 5.66 -7.60 14.78
C ARG A 150 4.38 -7.38 13.99
N PHE A 151 3.93 -6.12 13.83
CA PHE A 151 2.81 -5.77 12.96
C PHE A 151 3.12 -6.11 11.50
N ASP A 152 4.29 -5.72 11.02
CA ASP A 152 4.73 -5.93 9.62
C ASP A 152 4.79 -7.43 9.25
N ARG A 153 5.14 -8.29 10.21
CA ARG A 153 5.15 -9.74 10.02
C ARG A 153 3.79 -10.42 10.22
N GLY A 154 2.74 -9.67 10.58
CA GLY A 154 1.44 -10.25 10.90
C GLY A 154 1.43 -11.10 12.18
N GLU A 155 2.44 -10.99 13.03
CA GLU A 155 2.57 -11.74 14.27
C GLU A 155 1.79 -11.11 15.44
N TYR A 156 1.16 -9.96 15.21
CA TYR A 156 0.41 -9.28 16.25
C TYR A 156 -1.00 -9.84 16.34
N HIS A 157 -1.32 -10.43 17.49
CA HIS A 157 -2.66 -10.93 17.77
C HIS A 157 -3.49 -9.85 18.44
N TYR A 158 -4.55 -9.42 17.76
CA TYR A 158 -5.49 -8.46 18.31
C TYR A 158 -6.44 -9.18 19.29
N SER A 159 -6.50 -8.71 20.52
CA SER A 159 -7.57 -9.07 21.43
C SER A 159 -8.65 -7.99 21.34
N MET A 160 -9.74 -8.35 20.62
CA MET A 160 -10.88 -7.43 20.46
C MET A 160 -11.80 -7.57 21.67
N GLU A 161 -11.94 -6.49 22.44
CA GLU A 161 -12.85 -6.41 23.56
C GLU A 161 -13.76 -5.16 23.48
N ARG A 162 -14.91 -5.24 24.10
CA ARG A 162 -15.79 -4.07 24.20
C ARG A 162 -15.26 -3.15 25.27
N ILE A 163 -15.00 -1.89 24.91
CA ILE A 163 -14.58 -0.85 25.84
C ILE A 163 -15.66 0.25 25.90
N ASP A 164 -15.80 0.86 27.06
CA ASP A 164 -16.52 2.14 27.22
C ASP A 164 -15.61 3.26 26.70
N PHE A 165 -15.79 3.63 25.44
CA PHE A 165 -15.01 4.68 24.79
C PHE A 165 -15.14 6.03 25.51
N GLY A 166 -16.35 6.36 26.01
CA GLY A 166 -16.58 7.59 26.77
C GLY A 166 -15.81 7.61 28.09
N GLY A 167 -15.81 6.51 28.82
CA GLY A 167 -15.02 6.31 30.04
C GLY A 167 -13.52 6.38 29.75
N PHE A 168 -13.06 5.73 28.68
CA PHE A 168 -11.65 5.77 28.27
C PHE A 168 -11.17 7.20 27.96
N VAL A 169 -11.92 7.94 27.15
CA VAL A 169 -11.59 9.34 26.81
C VAL A 169 -11.58 10.23 28.04
N ASN A 170 -12.56 10.09 28.96
CA ASN A 170 -12.59 10.85 30.20
C ASN A 170 -11.38 10.55 31.10
N SER A 171 -10.97 9.30 31.20
CA SER A 171 -9.79 8.88 31.96
C SER A 171 -8.52 9.47 31.38
N PHE A 172 -8.36 9.41 30.07
CA PHE A 172 -7.23 10.00 29.35
C PHE A 172 -7.10 11.51 29.62
N PHE A 173 -8.21 12.26 29.51
CA PHE A 173 -8.21 13.68 29.79
C PHE A 173 -7.82 14.00 31.25
N LYS A 174 -8.32 13.20 32.21
CA LYS A 174 -8.04 13.39 33.62
C LYS A 174 -6.58 13.10 33.96
N GLU A 175 -6.00 12.08 33.36
CA GLU A 175 -4.61 11.69 33.54
C GLU A 175 -3.62 12.75 33.03
N HIS A 176 -3.93 13.34 31.87
CA HIS A 176 -3.05 14.33 31.22
C HIS A 176 -3.43 15.78 31.49
N GLU A 177 -4.40 16.06 32.36
CA GLU A 177 -4.86 17.42 32.67
C GLU A 177 -3.74 18.34 33.16
N ILE A 178 -2.82 17.82 33.98
CA ILE A 178 -1.69 18.57 34.52
C ILE A 178 -0.69 18.92 33.41
N GLU A 179 -0.43 18.00 32.54
CA GLU A 179 0.49 18.17 31.42
C GLU A 179 -0.04 19.21 30.41
N PHE A 180 -1.32 19.15 30.07
CA PHE A 180 -1.98 20.13 29.21
C PHE A 180 -1.97 21.53 29.81
N LYS A 181 -2.24 21.66 31.14
CA LYS A 181 -2.15 22.94 31.82
C LYS A 181 -0.73 23.51 31.84
N ASN A 182 0.28 22.68 32.04
CA ASN A 182 1.69 23.10 32.03
C ASN A 182 2.12 23.59 30.64
N ASN A 183 1.59 23.01 29.58
CA ASN A 183 1.86 23.39 28.21
C ASN A 183 0.91 24.47 27.64
N ARG A 184 0.08 25.11 28.51
CA ARG A 184 -0.91 26.15 28.17
C ARG A 184 -1.90 25.70 27.07
N LEU A 185 -2.21 24.41 27.02
CA LEU A 185 -3.21 23.85 26.10
C LEU A 185 -4.56 23.79 26.83
N SER A 186 -5.62 24.27 26.18
CA SER A 186 -7.00 24.09 26.65
C SER A 186 -7.69 22.99 25.84
N LEU A 187 -8.23 22.01 26.54
CA LEU A 187 -9.02 20.95 25.93
C LEU A 187 -10.49 21.36 25.92
N VAL A 188 -11.09 21.45 24.74
CA VAL A 188 -12.52 21.72 24.57
C VAL A 188 -13.21 20.39 24.25
N LYS A 189 -14.12 19.98 25.13
CA LYS A 189 -14.96 18.82 24.94
C LYS A 189 -16.19 19.28 24.17
N THR A 190 -16.27 18.94 22.87
CA THR A 190 -17.46 19.13 22.01
C THR A 190 -18.35 17.92 22.03
#